data_53f52d95719dbc0e7269a13b17e1ef2e
#
_entry.id   53f52d95719dbc0e7269a13b17e1ef2e
#
_cell.length_a   1.000
_cell.length_b   1.000
_cell.length_c   1.000
_cell.angle_alpha   90.00
_cell.angle_beta   90.00
_cell.angle_gamma   90.00
#
_symmetry.space_group_name_H-M   'P 1'
#
loop_
_entity.id
_entity.type
_entity.pdbx_description
1 polymer ?
#
loop_
_entity_poly.entity_id
_entity_poly.type
_entity_poly.pdbx_seq_one_letter_code
_entity_poly.pdbx_strand_id
1 'polypeptide(L)'
;MLLQQTGTPQEKAEACFLQALDMARRQQARSLELRATMSLGRLWQQQGKRAAAHELLAPLYNWFTEGFETADLQEARALLEALT
;
A
#
# COMPACT_ATOMS: atom_id res chain seq x y z
N MET A 1 -30.60 -5.59 5.04
CA MET A 1 -30.09 -5.21 5.08
C MET A 1 -29.27 -4.80 5.15
N LEU A 2 -29.25 -4.69 5.18
CA LEU A 2 -28.43 -4.18 5.22
C LEU A 2 -27.51 -4.01 5.62
N LEU A 3 -27.74 -3.87 5.96
CA LEU A 3 -26.78 -3.58 6.54
C LEU A 3 -25.65 -3.95 6.49
N GLN A 4 -25.48 -4.22 6.18
CA GLN A 4 -24.35 -4.61 5.96
C GLN A 4 -23.40 -3.75 5.54
N GLN A 5 -23.67 -2.73 5.44
CA GLN A 5 -22.83 -1.67 5.06
C GLN A 5 -22.39 -0.91 6.25
N THR A 6 -21.63 -1.57 7.08
CA THR A 6 -21.17 -0.98 8.32
C THR A 6 -19.86 -0.25 8.17
N GLY A 7 -19.14 -0.49 7.06
CA GLY A 7 -17.85 0.16 6.87
C GLY A 7 -17.94 1.52 6.22
N THR A 8 -16.98 2.40 6.54
CA THR A 8 -16.85 3.65 5.81
C THR A 8 -16.28 3.38 4.42
N PRO A 9 -16.38 4.34 3.49
CA PRO A 9 -15.72 4.17 2.20
C PRO A 9 -14.23 3.88 2.33
N GLN A 10 -13.58 4.45 3.34
CA GLN A 10 -12.16 4.21 3.57
C GLN A 10 -11.90 2.76 3.98
N GLU A 11 -12.77 2.22 4.83
CA GLU A 11 -12.61 0.83 5.24
C GLU A 11 -12.82 -0.13 4.08
N LYS A 12 -13.76 0.18 3.21
CA LYS A 12 -13.97 -0.63 2.02
C LYS A 12 -12.78 -0.55 1.07
N ALA A 13 -12.21 0.63 0.91
CA ALA A 13 -11.04 0.81 0.08
C ALA A 13 -9.86 0.03 0.66
N GLU A 14 -9.70 0.09 1.97
CA GLU A 14 -8.63 -0.66 2.64
C GLU A 14 -8.78 -2.16 2.37
N ALA A 15 -9.97 -2.69 2.50
CA ALA A 15 -10.21 -4.10 2.25
C ALA A 15 -9.86 -4.48 0.81
N CYS A 16 -10.24 -3.63 -0.15
CA CYS A 16 -9.91 -3.86 -1.55
C CYS A 16 -8.41 -3.86 -1.79
N PHE A 17 -7.70 -2.91 -1.19
CA PHE A 17 -6.25 -2.83 -1.35
C PHE A 17 -5.56 -4.02 -0.72
N LEU A 18 -6.03 -4.47 0.44
CA LEU A 18 -5.46 -5.64 1.09
C LEU A 18 -5.69 -6.90 0.25
N GLN A 19 -6.86 -7.02 -0.35
CA GLN A 19 -7.14 -8.12 -1.25
C GLN A 19 -6.23 -8.10 -2.48
N ALA A 20 -6.08 -6.92 -3.08
CA ALA A 20 -5.21 -6.77 -4.23
C ALA A 20 -3.77 -7.11 -3.87
N LEU A 21 -3.33 -6.69 -2.69
CA LEU A 21 -1.99 -6.98 -2.22
C LEU A 21 -1.78 -8.48 -2.04
N ASP A 22 -2.76 -9.14 -1.44
CA ASP A 22 -2.68 -10.59 -1.24
C ASP A 22 -2.60 -11.33 -2.58
N MET A 23 -3.43 -10.93 -3.53
CA MET A 23 -3.42 -11.54 -4.85
C MET A 23 -2.09 -11.31 -5.56
N ALA A 24 -1.54 -10.10 -5.46
CA ALA A 24 -0.27 -9.79 -6.07
C ALA A 24 0.85 -10.65 -5.49
N ARG A 25 0.82 -10.88 -4.19
CA ARG A 25 1.81 -11.73 -3.54
C ARG A 25 1.70 -13.18 -4.00
N ARG A 26 0.48 -13.67 -4.15
CA ARG A 26 0.26 -15.03 -4.62
C ARG A 26 0.75 -15.23 -6.03
N GLN A 27 0.59 -14.22 -6.86
CA GLN A 27 1.03 -14.25 -8.26
C GLN A 27 2.49 -13.85 -8.42
N GLN A 28 3.13 -13.45 -7.34
CA GLN A 28 4.50 -12.93 -7.36
C GLN A 28 4.63 -11.73 -8.30
N ALA A 29 3.56 -10.96 -8.39
CA ALA A 29 3.52 -9.76 -9.23
C ALA A 29 3.99 -8.57 -8.40
N ARG A 30 5.29 -8.37 -8.33
CA ARG A 30 5.88 -7.35 -7.46
C ARG A 30 5.44 -5.93 -7.80
N SER A 31 5.30 -5.63 -9.08
CA SER A 31 4.84 -4.30 -9.48
C SER A 31 3.43 -4.01 -8.97
N LEU A 32 2.56 -4.99 -9.06
CA LEU A 32 1.20 -4.85 -8.54
C LEU A 32 1.21 -4.77 -7.02
N GLU A 33 2.07 -5.53 -6.38
CA GLU A 33 2.23 -5.48 -4.94
C GLU A 33 2.64 -4.08 -4.49
N LEU A 34 3.60 -3.49 -5.20
CA LEU A 34 4.06 -2.15 -4.88
C LEU A 34 2.93 -1.13 -5.04
N ARG A 35 2.17 -1.21 -6.11
CA ARG A 35 1.06 -0.29 -6.34
C ARG A 35 0.00 -0.40 -5.27
N ALA A 36 -0.38 -1.62 -4.94
CA ALA A 36 -1.39 -1.86 -3.90
C ALA A 36 -0.89 -1.33 -2.56
N THR A 37 0.39 -1.57 -2.26
CA THR A 37 0.99 -1.11 -1.02
C THR A 37 1.02 0.41 -0.96
N MET A 38 1.35 1.07 -2.06
CA MET A 38 1.36 2.53 -2.08
C MET A 38 -0.04 3.10 -1.87
N SER A 39 -1.04 2.52 -2.53
CA SER A 39 -2.41 2.98 -2.36
C SER A 39 -2.87 2.82 -0.91
N LEU A 40 -2.57 1.68 -0.32
CA LEU A 40 -2.91 1.41 1.07
C LEU A 40 -2.14 2.34 2.00
N GLY A 41 -0.87 2.57 1.71
CA GLY A 41 -0.06 3.48 2.50
C GLY A 41 -0.61 4.89 2.52
N ARG A 42 -1.05 5.37 1.38
CA ARG A 42 -1.66 6.70 1.30
C ARG A 42 -2.95 6.76 2.11
N LEU A 43 -3.76 5.72 2.02
CA LEU A 43 -4.98 5.65 2.79
C LEU A 43 -4.69 5.67 4.28
N TRP A 44 -3.74 4.87 4.71
CA TRP A 44 -3.36 4.81 6.12
C TRP A 44 -2.75 6.13 6.60
N GLN A 45 -2.02 6.82 5.72
CA GLN A 45 -1.49 8.13 6.05
C GLN A 45 -2.62 9.11 6.37
N GLN A 46 -3.69 9.07 5.58
CA GLN A 46 -4.84 9.91 5.81
C GLN A 46 -5.55 9.57 7.11
N GLN A 47 -5.48 8.31 7.51
CA GLN A 47 -6.10 7.85 8.74
C GLN A 47 -5.20 8.05 9.97
N GLY A 48 -4.01 8.56 9.77
CA GLY A 48 -3.06 8.75 10.86
C GLY A 48 -2.28 7.49 11.22
N LYS A 49 -2.34 6.46 10.40
CA LYS A 49 -1.64 5.21 10.63
C LYS A 49 -0.28 5.20 9.93
N ARG A 50 0.53 6.20 10.23
CA ARG A 50 1.80 6.37 9.52
C ARG A 50 2.77 5.22 9.77
N ALA A 51 2.88 4.79 11.02
CA ALA A 51 3.81 3.72 11.35
C ALA A 51 3.45 2.43 10.62
N ALA A 52 2.16 2.09 10.59
CA ALA A 52 1.72 0.89 9.89
C ALA A 52 2.01 0.97 8.40
N ALA A 53 1.75 2.13 7.81
CA ALA A 53 2.02 2.34 6.38
C ALA A 53 3.51 2.22 6.08
N HIS A 54 4.33 2.83 6.92
CA HIS A 54 5.78 2.78 6.76
C HIS A 54 6.28 1.34 6.85
N GLU A 55 5.81 0.60 7.85
CA GLU A 55 6.24 -0.79 8.03
C GLU A 55 5.79 -1.68 6.89
N LEU A 56 4.68 -1.35 6.25
CA LEU A 56 4.22 -2.12 5.11
C LEU A 56 5.04 -1.82 3.86
N LEU A 57 5.37 -0.56 3.64
CA LEU A 57 6.00 -0.12 2.40
C LEU A 57 7.52 -0.27 2.41
N ALA A 58 8.17 0.00 3.54
CA ALA A 58 9.62 0.05 3.60
C ALA A 58 10.31 -1.25 3.15
N PRO A 59 9.88 -2.43 3.63
CA PRO A 59 10.54 -3.67 3.20
C PRO A 59 10.39 -3.90 1.70
N LEU A 60 9.22 -3.59 1.16
CA LEU A 60 8.98 -3.78 -0.25
C LEU A 60 9.81 -2.80 -1.09
N TYR A 61 9.89 -1.55 -0.65
CA TYR A 61 10.72 -0.56 -1.31
C TYR A 61 12.18 -1.01 -1.34
N ASN A 62 12.68 -1.51 -0.20
CA ASN A 62 14.06 -1.98 -0.12
C ASN A 62 14.31 -3.14 -1.08
N TRP A 63 13.33 -4.00 -1.26
CA TRP A 63 13.46 -5.11 -2.19
C TRP A 63 13.66 -4.61 -3.61
N PHE A 64 12.97 -3.51 -3.97
CA PHE A 64 13.03 -2.96 -5.33
C PHE A 64 14.25 -2.08 -5.59
N THR A 65 14.97 -1.64 -4.56
CA THR A 65 16.04 -0.66 -4.77
C THR A 65 17.27 -1.22 -5.48
N GLU A 66 17.34 -2.52 -5.64
CA GLU A 66 18.51 -3.12 -6.28
C GLU A 66 18.36 -3.11 -7.80
N GLY A 67 18.58 -1.96 -8.40
CA GLY A 67 18.66 -1.85 -9.85
C GLY A 67 17.41 -1.40 -10.55
N PHE A 68 16.41 -0.99 -9.81
CA PHE A 68 15.17 -0.52 -10.42
C PHE A 68 14.92 0.93 -10.05
N GLU A 69 14.88 1.80 -11.03
CA GLU A 69 14.48 3.17 -10.82
C GLU A 69 13.31 3.46 -11.74
N THR A 70 12.11 3.27 -11.23
CA THR A 70 10.89 3.53 -11.96
C THR A 70 10.14 4.67 -11.28
N ALA A 71 9.15 5.22 -11.99
CA ALA A 71 8.30 6.25 -11.42
C ALA A 71 7.61 5.76 -10.15
N ASP A 72 7.22 4.48 -10.14
CA ASP A 72 6.57 3.89 -8.97
C ASP A 72 7.50 3.92 -7.76
N LEU A 73 8.79 3.62 -7.96
CA LEU A 73 9.74 3.64 -6.86
C LEU A 73 10.00 5.05 -6.35
N GLN A 74 10.02 6.03 -7.25
CA GLN A 74 10.16 7.42 -6.84
C GLN A 74 8.98 7.86 -6.00
N GLU A 75 7.77 7.47 -6.38
CA GLU A 75 6.58 7.77 -5.61
C GLU A 75 6.62 7.05 -4.25
N ALA A 76 7.06 5.81 -4.24
CA ALA A 76 7.17 5.04 -3.00
C ALA A 76 8.15 5.70 -2.05
N ARG A 77 9.27 6.19 -2.56
CA ARG A 77 10.25 6.89 -1.75
C ARG A 77 9.65 8.16 -1.16
N ALA A 78 8.97 8.94 -1.99
CA ALA A 78 8.33 10.16 -1.52
C ALA A 78 7.30 9.86 -0.44
N LEU A 79 6.54 8.80 -0.63
CA LEU A 79 5.54 8.40 0.36
C LEU A 79 6.21 7.96 1.66
N LEU A 80 7.29 7.19 1.57
CA LEU A 80 8.04 6.78 2.76
C LEU A 80 8.56 7.98 3.54
N GLU A 81 9.09 8.97 2.82
CA GLU A 81 9.58 10.18 3.46
C GLU A 81 8.44 10.95 4.14
N ALA A 82 7.27 10.94 3.54
CA ALA A 82 6.11 11.58 4.13
C ALA A 82 5.61 10.83 5.36
N LEU A 83 5.90 9.53 5.45
CA LEU A 83 5.46 8.71 6.57
C LEU A 83 6.43 8.71 7.75
N THR A 84 7.60 9.24 7.56
CA THR A 84 8.59 9.32 8.66
C THR A 84 8.51 10.65 9.48
#